data_0d2bcb40623569609c4ef1897b7aa73b
#
_entry.id   0d2bcb40623569609c4ef1897b7aa73b
#
_cell.length_a   1.000
_cell.length_b   1.000
_cell.length_c   1.000
_cell.angle_alpha   90.00
_cell.angle_beta   90.00
_cell.angle_gamma   90.00
#
_symmetry.space_group_name_H-M   'P 1'
#
loop_
_entity.id
_entity.type
_entity.pdbx_description
1 polymer ?
#
loop_
_entity_poly.entity_id
_entity_poly.type
_entity_poly.pdbx_seq_one_letter_code
_entity_poly.pdbx_strand_id
1 'polypeptide(L)'
;MATVKYLLQSKSDNANVYVQFSISRKQVFKRKTGFIIDAKDWNGKAPIQKSQELKALKSKLDKLATFINDAYNNSVSTGIEFSGEWLQLQIDLFNNKTPVIELDVLTNYIQKFIDDAPYKQNAKKELGLSNGRIQNLKLFKNTITRYEVEVLKGKSILIRNVNLKFVEDYKSWLFNKGYSVNYVGKNIANIKTICHDAFKNDIETSTQIKNVKGVSESREPEDIIFLSEDEQEAIKNAPLIREALINARKWLLLGCLIGQRGGDLLNITDKNIKEINGIKIIELKQQKTGKLVAIPLLPDALEIIESGLPYKISITHFNEHIKDICQEAGINTPTKGRKKLKKGQPTIKKTLPKYELISSHVCRRSFATNFYGRIPTPVLINITAHGSERMFLNYIGKTTYDNAYQMLEYFSKLAPKVKTPPAMEVLRNTGN
;
A
#
# COMPACT_ATOMS: atom_id res chain seq x y z
N MET A 1 -9.77 39.87 -11.81
CA MET A 1 -10.69 39.01 -12.58
C MET A 1 -9.99 38.59 -13.86
N ALA A 2 -9.96 37.30 -14.15
CA ALA A 2 -9.34 36.81 -15.37
C ALA A 2 -10.10 37.35 -16.61
N THR A 3 -9.40 37.58 -17.71
CA THR A 3 -9.98 38.13 -18.93
C THR A 3 -9.59 37.35 -20.16
N VAL A 4 -10.56 37.09 -21.04
CA VAL A 4 -10.36 36.47 -22.34
C VAL A 4 -10.51 37.53 -23.42
N LYS A 5 -9.53 37.62 -24.32
CA LYS A 5 -9.55 38.51 -25.51
C LYS A 5 -9.16 37.73 -26.74
N TYR A 6 -9.66 38.11 -27.89
CA TYR A 6 -9.29 37.53 -29.17
C TYR A 6 -8.49 38.53 -30.00
N LEU A 7 -7.55 38.04 -30.79
CA LEU A 7 -6.68 38.86 -31.63
C LEU A 7 -6.22 38.08 -32.87
N LEU A 8 -5.92 38.81 -33.92
CA LEU A 8 -5.22 38.30 -35.10
C LEU A 8 -3.73 38.69 -35.01
N GLN A 9 -2.84 37.79 -35.41
CA GLN A 9 -1.39 38.06 -35.53
C GLN A 9 -0.93 38.27 -36.98
N SER A 10 -1.85 38.08 -37.96
CA SER A 10 -1.59 38.25 -39.39
C SER A 10 -2.71 39.08 -40.01
N LYS A 11 -2.38 39.85 -41.06
CA LYS A 11 -3.31 40.57 -41.90
C LYS A 11 -3.64 39.82 -43.20
N SER A 12 -3.25 38.56 -43.32
CA SER A 12 -3.51 37.73 -44.50
C SER A 12 -4.95 37.23 -44.57
N ASP A 13 -5.40 36.85 -45.74
CA ASP A 13 -6.59 36.02 -45.92
C ASP A 13 -6.35 34.68 -45.16
N ASN A 14 -7.38 34.17 -44.49
CA ASN A 14 -7.30 33.00 -43.63
C ASN A 14 -6.36 33.16 -42.41
N ALA A 15 -6.42 34.31 -41.73
CA ALA A 15 -5.66 34.55 -40.50
C ALA A 15 -6.17 33.71 -39.33
N ASN A 16 -5.24 33.12 -38.54
CA ASN A 16 -5.60 32.39 -37.34
C ASN A 16 -6.08 33.34 -36.24
N VAL A 17 -7.21 33.00 -35.60
CA VAL A 17 -7.70 33.68 -34.40
C VAL A 17 -6.95 33.13 -33.18
N TYR A 18 -6.33 34.03 -32.43
CA TYR A 18 -5.69 33.70 -31.15
C TYR A 18 -6.55 34.10 -29.97
N VAL A 19 -6.57 33.32 -28.95
CA VAL A 19 -7.08 33.69 -27.63
C VAL A 19 -5.94 34.17 -26.75
N GLN A 20 -6.14 35.29 -26.07
CA GLN A 20 -5.30 35.77 -25.00
C GLN A 20 -6.07 35.67 -23.69
N PHE A 21 -5.53 34.87 -22.77
CA PHE A 21 -6.07 34.69 -21.43
C PHE A 21 -5.16 35.40 -20.44
N SER A 22 -5.66 36.32 -19.67
CA SER A 22 -4.89 37.12 -18.71
C SER A 22 -5.50 36.96 -17.33
N ILE A 23 -4.72 36.40 -16.41
CA ILE A 23 -5.06 36.23 -14.99
C ILE A 23 -4.59 37.45 -14.18
N SER A 24 -3.41 37.96 -14.53
CA SER A 24 -2.81 39.17 -13.94
C SER A 24 -1.95 39.87 -14.98
N ARG A 25 -1.40 41.05 -14.63
CA ARG A 25 -0.47 41.78 -15.53
C ARG A 25 0.79 40.99 -15.90
N LYS A 26 1.20 40.05 -15.07
CA LYS A 26 2.38 39.21 -15.29
C LYS A 26 2.07 37.80 -15.83
N GLN A 27 0.82 37.39 -15.80
CA GLN A 27 0.39 36.05 -16.24
C GLN A 27 -0.60 36.20 -17.42
N VAL A 28 -0.04 36.22 -18.62
CA VAL A 28 -0.77 36.36 -19.88
C VAL A 28 -0.35 35.25 -20.83
N PHE A 29 -1.31 34.43 -21.24
CA PHE A 29 -1.10 33.28 -22.11
C PHE A 29 -1.80 33.51 -23.45
N LYS A 30 -1.16 33.13 -24.56
CA LYS A 30 -1.71 33.24 -25.92
C LYS A 30 -1.64 31.88 -26.62
N ARG A 31 -2.76 31.46 -27.24
CA ARG A 31 -2.82 30.21 -28.01
C ARG A 31 -3.75 30.37 -29.22
N LYS A 32 -3.53 29.55 -30.25
CA LYS A 32 -4.43 29.49 -31.43
C LYS A 32 -5.74 28.85 -31.02
N THR A 33 -6.87 29.43 -31.43
CA THR A 33 -8.21 28.87 -31.14
C THR A 33 -8.57 27.69 -32.06
N GLY A 34 -7.86 27.52 -33.18
CA GLY A 34 -8.23 26.62 -34.27
C GLY A 34 -9.24 27.24 -35.26
N PHE A 35 -9.71 28.43 -35.02
CA PHE A 35 -10.57 29.15 -35.96
C PHE A 35 -9.74 30.07 -36.86
N ILE A 36 -10.21 30.24 -38.10
CA ILE A 36 -9.59 31.09 -39.13
C ILE A 36 -10.62 32.09 -39.61
N ILE A 37 -10.15 33.28 -40.01
CA ILE A 37 -10.97 34.36 -40.52
C ILE A 37 -10.16 35.24 -41.47
N ASP A 38 -10.77 35.83 -42.46
CA ASP A 38 -10.12 36.87 -43.26
C ASP A 38 -9.92 38.14 -42.42
N ALA A 39 -8.72 38.72 -42.51
CA ALA A 39 -8.39 39.91 -41.70
C ALA A 39 -9.32 41.12 -41.96
N LYS A 40 -9.87 41.25 -43.18
CA LYS A 40 -10.87 42.27 -43.54
C LYS A 40 -12.20 42.09 -42.82
N ASP A 41 -12.48 40.92 -42.30
CA ASP A 41 -13.72 40.58 -41.59
C ASP A 41 -13.54 40.66 -40.06
N TRP A 42 -12.43 41.24 -39.59
CA TRP A 42 -12.09 41.43 -38.21
C TRP A 42 -12.02 42.91 -37.81
N ASN A 43 -12.73 43.32 -36.76
CA ASN A 43 -12.77 44.71 -36.29
C ASN A 43 -11.70 45.06 -35.25
N GLY A 44 -10.67 44.24 -35.09
CA GLY A 44 -9.64 44.37 -34.08
C GLY A 44 -9.94 43.65 -32.75
N LYS A 45 -11.19 43.26 -32.50
CA LYS A 45 -11.60 42.51 -31.26
C LYS A 45 -12.46 41.29 -31.55
N ALA A 46 -13.27 41.33 -32.60
CA ALA A 46 -14.22 40.27 -32.93
C ALA A 46 -14.53 40.23 -34.46
N PRO A 47 -15.13 39.15 -34.98
CA PRO A 47 -15.64 39.08 -36.34
C PRO A 47 -16.70 40.17 -36.60
N ILE A 48 -16.65 40.81 -37.77
CA ILE A 48 -17.68 41.72 -38.24
C ILE A 48 -18.90 40.90 -38.63
N GLN A 49 -20.08 41.16 -38.03
CA GLN A 49 -21.28 40.31 -38.17
C GLN A 49 -22.07 40.56 -39.46
N LYS A 50 -21.39 40.62 -40.61
CA LYS A 50 -22.02 40.90 -41.91
C LYS A 50 -22.60 39.69 -42.66
N SER A 51 -22.23 38.47 -42.23
CA SER A 51 -22.74 37.23 -42.78
C SER A 51 -23.16 36.23 -41.66
N GLN A 52 -23.95 35.21 -42.03
CA GLN A 52 -24.39 34.17 -41.14
C GLN A 52 -23.19 33.37 -40.56
N GLU A 53 -22.17 33.14 -41.38
CA GLU A 53 -20.93 32.42 -40.99
C GLU A 53 -20.15 33.23 -39.96
N LEU A 54 -19.97 34.51 -40.14
CA LEU A 54 -19.27 35.41 -39.22
C LEU A 54 -20.03 35.59 -37.90
N LYS A 55 -21.38 35.60 -37.93
CA LYS A 55 -22.21 35.55 -36.72
C LYS A 55 -22.01 34.23 -35.97
N ALA A 56 -21.98 33.09 -36.67
CA ALA A 56 -21.73 31.77 -36.08
C ALA A 56 -20.31 31.67 -35.49
N LEU A 57 -19.30 32.22 -36.17
CA LEU A 57 -17.94 32.29 -35.65
C LEU A 57 -17.85 33.11 -34.37
N LYS A 58 -18.49 34.30 -34.35
CA LYS A 58 -18.54 35.11 -33.13
C LYS A 58 -19.19 34.36 -31.98
N SER A 59 -20.32 33.69 -32.20
CA SER A 59 -20.99 32.87 -31.20
C SER A 59 -20.08 31.73 -30.66
N LYS A 60 -19.31 31.07 -31.55
CA LYS A 60 -18.33 30.04 -31.11
C LYS A 60 -17.22 30.66 -30.26
N LEU A 61 -16.70 31.82 -30.60
CA LEU A 61 -15.70 32.54 -29.81
C LEU A 61 -16.23 32.92 -28.42
N ASP A 62 -17.47 33.47 -28.37
CA ASP A 62 -18.13 33.82 -27.11
C ASP A 62 -18.31 32.58 -26.20
N LYS A 63 -18.74 31.43 -26.76
CA LYS A 63 -18.84 30.16 -26.05
C LYS A 63 -17.48 29.64 -25.55
N LEU A 64 -16.42 29.77 -26.36
CA LEU A 64 -15.07 29.43 -25.97
C LEU A 64 -14.57 30.30 -24.80
N ALA A 65 -14.87 31.60 -24.81
CA ALA A 65 -14.52 32.51 -23.73
C ALA A 65 -15.21 32.11 -22.42
N THR A 66 -16.51 31.79 -22.47
CA THR A 66 -17.27 31.28 -21.31
C THR A 66 -16.67 29.99 -20.80
N PHE A 67 -16.41 29.02 -21.68
CA PHE A 67 -15.81 27.71 -21.32
C PHE A 67 -14.45 27.85 -20.59
N ILE A 68 -13.55 28.73 -21.11
CA ILE A 68 -12.26 29.01 -20.48
C ILE A 68 -12.44 29.66 -19.10
N ASN A 69 -13.33 30.61 -18.95
CA ASN A 69 -13.60 31.29 -17.69
C ASN A 69 -14.20 30.33 -16.65
N ASP A 70 -15.14 29.46 -17.03
CA ASP A 70 -15.76 28.49 -16.16
C ASP A 70 -14.72 27.45 -15.70
N ALA A 71 -13.89 26.93 -16.63
CA ALA A 71 -12.79 26.04 -16.31
C ALA A 71 -11.80 26.69 -15.34
N TYR A 72 -11.47 27.96 -15.53
CA TYR A 72 -10.61 28.70 -14.62
C TYR A 72 -11.23 28.81 -13.23
N ASN A 73 -12.48 29.28 -13.13
CA ASN A 73 -13.16 29.46 -11.85
C ASN A 73 -13.27 28.14 -11.06
N ASN A 74 -13.57 27.04 -11.75
CA ASN A 74 -13.65 25.71 -11.14
C ASN A 74 -12.28 25.18 -10.67
N SER A 75 -11.19 25.65 -11.28
CA SER A 75 -9.84 25.18 -11.00
C SER A 75 -9.07 26.03 -9.98
N VAL A 76 -9.50 27.24 -9.70
CA VAL A 76 -8.83 28.17 -8.75
C VAL A 76 -8.70 27.57 -7.36
N SER A 77 -9.71 26.81 -6.90
CA SER A 77 -9.73 26.19 -5.57
C SER A 77 -8.90 24.89 -5.49
N THR A 78 -8.45 24.35 -6.62
CA THR A 78 -7.77 23.03 -6.68
C THR A 78 -6.25 23.10 -6.67
N GLY A 79 -5.66 24.31 -6.61
CA GLY A 79 -4.21 24.50 -6.58
C GLY A 79 -3.49 24.15 -7.90
N ILE A 80 -4.22 24.15 -9.02
CA ILE A 80 -3.66 23.93 -10.36
C ILE A 80 -2.84 25.16 -10.78
N GLU A 81 -1.63 24.91 -11.29
CA GLU A 81 -0.80 25.95 -11.89
C GLU A 81 -1.32 26.28 -13.31
N PHE A 82 -1.69 27.55 -13.52
CA PHE A 82 -2.16 28.01 -14.82
C PHE A 82 -1.00 28.33 -15.74
N SER A 83 -0.97 27.68 -16.90
CA SER A 83 0.08 27.82 -17.92
C SER A 83 -0.49 27.95 -19.33
N GLY A 84 0.38 28.23 -20.31
CA GLY A 84 -0.02 28.18 -21.71
C GLY A 84 -0.51 26.80 -22.16
N GLU A 85 -0.01 25.71 -21.55
CA GLU A 85 -0.43 24.34 -21.82
C GLU A 85 -1.82 24.08 -21.25
N TRP A 86 -2.12 24.59 -20.05
CA TRP A 86 -3.48 24.56 -19.51
C TRP A 86 -4.48 25.23 -20.44
N LEU A 87 -4.14 26.43 -20.97
CA LEU A 87 -5.00 27.14 -21.92
C LEU A 87 -5.20 26.36 -23.22
N GLN A 88 -4.14 25.74 -23.76
CA GLN A 88 -4.23 24.89 -24.95
C GLN A 88 -5.14 23.69 -24.72
N LEU A 89 -5.03 23.04 -23.56
CA LEU A 89 -5.89 21.92 -23.17
C LEU A 89 -7.38 22.34 -23.16
N GLN A 90 -7.72 23.51 -22.60
CA GLN A 90 -9.10 23.99 -22.60
C GLN A 90 -9.65 24.25 -24.03
N ILE A 91 -8.80 24.79 -24.90
CA ILE A 91 -9.16 25.02 -26.31
C ILE A 91 -9.42 23.70 -27.05
N ASP A 92 -8.55 22.71 -26.82
CA ASP A 92 -8.65 21.39 -27.45
C ASP A 92 -9.87 20.62 -26.95
N LEU A 93 -10.20 20.70 -25.65
CA LEU A 93 -11.43 20.15 -25.08
C LEU A 93 -12.68 20.82 -25.68
N PHE A 94 -12.71 22.17 -25.81
CA PHE A 94 -13.81 22.86 -26.40
C PHE A 94 -14.05 22.49 -27.88
N ASN A 95 -12.96 22.29 -28.63
CA ASN A 95 -13.02 21.89 -30.03
C ASN A 95 -13.26 20.37 -30.22
N ASN A 96 -13.58 19.60 -29.15
CA ASN A 96 -13.69 18.14 -29.14
C ASN A 96 -12.44 17.42 -29.72
N LYS A 97 -11.30 18.11 -29.69
CA LYS A 97 -10.03 17.43 -29.96
C LYS A 97 -9.69 16.65 -28.70
N THR A 98 -9.81 15.36 -28.75
CA THR A 98 -9.28 14.50 -27.68
C THR A 98 -7.78 14.81 -27.60
N PRO A 99 -7.25 15.27 -26.46
CA PRO A 99 -5.81 15.46 -26.34
C PRO A 99 -5.16 14.11 -26.65
N VAL A 100 -4.27 14.09 -27.63
CA VAL A 100 -3.48 12.91 -27.93
C VAL A 100 -2.59 12.68 -26.71
N ILE A 101 -3.01 11.78 -25.82
CA ILE A 101 -2.19 11.37 -24.69
C ILE A 101 -1.05 10.56 -25.27
N GLU A 102 0.16 11.10 -25.24
CA GLU A 102 1.36 10.39 -25.66
C GLU A 102 1.59 9.22 -24.70
N LEU A 103 1.15 8.01 -25.12
CA LEU A 103 1.22 6.81 -24.30
C LEU A 103 2.64 6.21 -24.22
N ASP A 104 3.58 6.70 -24.98
CA ASP A 104 5.00 6.39 -24.88
C ASP A 104 5.68 7.13 -23.71
N VAL A 105 5.03 8.15 -23.12
CA VAL A 105 5.46 8.82 -21.89
C VAL A 105 5.08 7.96 -20.67
N LEU A 106 6.09 7.65 -19.84
CA LEU A 106 5.94 6.75 -18.70
C LEU A 106 4.83 7.16 -17.73
N THR A 107 4.76 8.43 -17.35
CA THR A 107 3.75 8.93 -16.39
C THR A 107 2.34 8.89 -16.95
N ASN A 108 2.17 9.12 -18.27
CA ASN A 108 0.89 9.00 -18.96
C ASN A 108 0.45 7.53 -19.04
N TYR A 109 1.37 6.64 -19.36
CA TYR A 109 1.08 5.22 -19.41
C TYR A 109 0.73 4.65 -18.04
N ILE A 110 1.42 5.08 -16.97
CA ILE A 110 1.05 4.70 -15.58
C ILE A 110 -0.39 5.14 -15.28
N GLN A 111 -0.79 6.34 -15.73
CA GLN A 111 -2.17 6.82 -15.53
C GLN A 111 -3.16 5.93 -16.29
N LYS A 112 -2.93 5.66 -17.57
CA LYS A 112 -3.75 4.72 -18.35
C LYS A 112 -3.86 3.36 -17.65
N PHE A 113 -2.74 2.81 -17.16
CA PHE A 113 -2.74 1.55 -16.44
C PHE A 113 -3.60 1.58 -15.16
N ILE A 114 -3.65 2.73 -14.46
CA ILE A 114 -4.50 2.94 -13.29
C ILE A 114 -5.97 3.04 -13.70
N ASP A 115 -6.27 3.74 -14.79
CA ASP A 115 -7.64 3.91 -15.29
C ASP A 115 -8.21 2.58 -15.80
N ASP A 116 -7.38 1.74 -16.40
CA ASP A 116 -7.71 0.39 -16.84
C ASP A 116 -7.80 -0.64 -15.68
N ALA A 117 -7.47 -0.24 -14.44
CA ALA A 117 -7.42 -1.17 -13.29
C ALA A 117 -8.67 -2.02 -13.06
N PRO A 118 -9.91 -1.54 -13.30
CA PRO A 118 -11.12 -2.35 -13.17
C PRO A 118 -11.16 -3.55 -14.13
N TYR A 119 -10.51 -3.44 -15.28
CA TYR A 119 -10.54 -4.43 -16.36
C TYR A 119 -9.29 -5.33 -16.40
N LYS A 120 -8.27 -5.06 -15.55
CA LYS A 120 -7.05 -5.86 -15.51
C LYS A 120 -7.21 -7.06 -14.59
N GLN A 121 -6.66 -8.21 -15.00
CA GLN A 121 -6.62 -9.38 -14.13
C GLN A 121 -5.60 -9.20 -13.00
N ASN A 122 -5.99 -9.57 -11.79
CA ASN A 122 -5.10 -9.64 -10.64
C ASN A 122 -4.29 -10.95 -10.61
N ALA A 123 -3.40 -11.11 -9.62
CA ALA A 123 -2.57 -12.32 -9.47
C ALA A 123 -3.38 -13.61 -9.25
N LYS A 124 -4.66 -13.53 -8.89
CA LYS A 124 -5.58 -14.64 -8.73
C LYS A 124 -6.40 -14.95 -9.99
N LYS A 125 -6.12 -14.26 -11.10
CA LYS A 125 -6.87 -14.30 -12.34
C LYS A 125 -8.32 -13.75 -12.23
N GLU A 126 -8.64 -13.04 -11.15
CA GLU A 126 -9.92 -12.34 -10.98
C GLU A 126 -9.85 -10.98 -11.68
N LEU A 127 -10.98 -10.46 -12.16
CA LEU A 127 -11.09 -9.17 -12.78
C LEU A 127 -10.98 -8.04 -11.73
N GLY A 128 -10.25 -7.00 -12.05
CA GLY A 128 -10.04 -5.82 -11.21
C GLY A 128 -8.80 -5.89 -10.32
N LEU A 129 -8.05 -4.79 -10.26
CA LEU A 129 -6.96 -4.62 -9.32
C LEU A 129 -7.49 -4.15 -7.96
N SER A 130 -6.91 -4.65 -6.87
CA SER A 130 -7.31 -4.22 -5.53
C SER A 130 -7.02 -2.73 -5.29
N ASN A 131 -7.84 -2.09 -4.43
CA ASN A 131 -7.65 -0.69 -4.04
C ASN A 131 -6.22 -0.41 -3.52
N GLY A 132 -5.63 -1.35 -2.76
CA GLY A 132 -4.26 -1.24 -2.29
C GLY A 132 -3.23 -1.24 -3.42
N ARG A 133 -3.47 -1.99 -4.51
CA ARG A 133 -2.60 -1.97 -5.70
C ARG A 133 -2.74 -0.65 -6.45
N ILE A 134 -3.95 -0.15 -6.63
CA ILE A 134 -4.23 1.14 -7.28
C ILE A 134 -3.54 2.29 -6.51
N GLN A 135 -3.71 2.36 -5.19
CA GLN A 135 -3.04 3.37 -4.37
C GLN A 135 -1.51 3.29 -4.47
N ASN A 136 -0.98 2.07 -4.53
CA ASN A 136 0.45 1.88 -4.73
C ASN A 136 0.95 2.40 -6.08
N LEU A 137 0.19 2.22 -7.15
CA LEU A 137 0.51 2.74 -8.49
C LEU A 137 0.40 4.27 -8.53
N LYS A 138 -0.58 4.88 -7.85
CA LYS A 138 -0.69 6.34 -7.70
C LYS A 138 0.53 6.92 -6.99
N LEU A 139 0.97 6.30 -5.89
CA LEU A 139 2.19 6.72 -5.19
C LEU A 139 3.44 6.55 -6.06
N PHE A 140 3.51 5.48 -6.84
CA PHE A 140 4.60 5.24 -7.79
C PHE A 140 4.62 6.32 -8.88
N LYS A 141 3.48 6.66 -9.50
CA LYS A 141 3.38 7.76 -10.46
C LYS A 141 3.92 9.05 -9.88
N ASN A 142 3.45 9.44 -8.68
CA ASN A 142 3.92 10.65 -8.02
C ASN A 142 5.44 10.63 -7.77
N THR A 143 6.01 9.46 -7.47
CA THR A 143 7.45 9.33 -7.25
C THR A 143 8.24 9.49 -8.56
N ILE A 144 7.74 8.95 -9.67
CA ILE A 144 8.32 9.15 -11.01
C ILE A 144 8.24 10.63 -11.40
N THR A 145 7.09 11.27 -11.24
CA THR A 145 6.92 12.70 -11.54
C THR A 145 7.91 13.58 -10.75
N ARG A 146 8.13 13.26 -9.48
CA ARG A 146 9.15 13.97 -8.67
C ARG A 146 10.56 13.76 -9.22
N TYR A 147 10.89 12.57 -9.69
CA TYR A 147 12.18 12.31 -10.33
C TYR A 147 12.34 13.10 -11.62
N GLU A 148 11.30 13.18 -12.46
CA GLU A 148 11.28 14.02 -13.66
C GLU A 148 11.56 15.48 -13.34
N VAL A 149 10.94 16.03 -12.30
CA VAL A 149 11.13 17.42 -11.88
C VAL A 149 12.52 17.66 -11.29
N GLU A 150 12.94 16.83 -10.31
CA GLU A 150 14.15 17.08 -9.53
C GLU A 150 15.44 16.72 -10.29
N VAL A 151 15.41 15.66 -11.10
CA VAL A 151 16.60 15.13 -11.77
C VAL A 151 16.63 15.49 -13.26
N LEU A 152 15.49 15.35 -13.93
CA LEU A 152 15.39 15.57 -15.38
C LEU A 152 14.94 16.99 -15.75
N LYS A 153 14.82 17.90 -14.74
CA LYS A 153 14.44 19.31 -14.92
C LYS A 153 13.12 19.46 -15.69
N GLY A 154 12.14 18.61 -15.39
CA GLY A 154 10.81 18.61 -15.99
C GLY A 154 10.69 17.88 -17.32
N LYS A 155 11.74 17.21 -17.81
CA LYS A 155 11.66 16.39 -19.01
C LYS A 155 10.95 15.07 -18.72
N SER A 156 9.97 14.73 -19.54
CA SER A 156 9.23 13.47 -19.45
C SER A 156 10.09 12.27 -19.82
N ILE A 157 9.86 11.14 -19.14
CA ILE A 157 10.54 9.88 -19.40
C ILE A 157 9.76 9.11 -20.48
N LEU A 158 10.41 8.81 -21.61
CA LEU A 158 9.85 7.89 -22.60
C LEU A 158 10.08 6.44 -22.16
N ILE A 159 9.08 5.58 -22.34
CA ILE A 159 9.14 4.17 -21.93
C ILE A 159 10.32 3.43 -22.56
N ARG A 160 10.62 3.70 -23.84
CA ARG A 160 11.79 3.13 -24.55
C ARG A 160 13.13 3.48 -23.90
N ASN A 161 13.19 4.59 -23.15
CA ASN A 161 14.40 5.04 -22.45
C ASN A 161 14.53 4.43 -21.05
N VAL A 162 13.56 3.63 -20.59
CA VAL A 162 13.60 2.93 -19.30
C VAL A 162 14.50 1.70 -19.43
N ASN A 163 15.81 1.92 -19.46
CA ASN A 163 16.86 0.92 -19.58
C ASN A 163 17.54 0.63 -18.22
N LEU A 164 18.56 -0.22 -18.21
CA LEU A 164 19.31 -0.55 -16.98
C LEU A 164 19.91 0.69 -16.32
N LYS A 165 20.51 1.60 -17.11
CA LYS A 165 21.10 2.83 -16.58
C LYS A 165 20.04 3.69 -15.88
N PHE A 166 18.91 3.92 -16.54
CA PHE A 166 17.81 4.66 -15.93
C PHE A 166 17.38 4.05 -14.59
N VAL A 167 17.23 2.72 -14.52
CA VAL A 167 16.81 2.04 -13.29
C VAL A 167 17.86 2.19 -12.19
N GLU A 168 19.14 2.14 -12.49
CA GLU A 168 20.21 2.34 -11.51
C GLU A 168 20.27 3.80 -11.03
N ASP A 169 20.14 4.77 -11.93
CA ASP A 169 20.10 6.20 -11.57
C ASP A 169 18.87 6.51 -10.69
N TYR A 170 17.70 6.00 -11.05
CA TYR A 170 16.46 6.15 -10.27
C TYR A 170 16.57 5.48 -8.89
N LYS A 171 17.15 4.28 -8.83
CA LYS A 171 17.42 3.55 -7.59
C LYS A 171 18.34 4.34 -6.66
N SER A 172 19.43 4.88 -7.19
CA SER A 172 20.39 5.70 -6.46
C SER A 172 19.73 6.97 -5.91
N TRP A 173 18.92 7.65 -6.71
CA TRP A 173 18.16 8.81 -6.26
C TRP A 173 17.20 8.47 -5.12
N LEU A 174 16.48 7.33 -5.20
CA LEU A 174 15.61 6.88 -4.13
C LEU A 174 16.38 6.63 -2.82
N PHE A 175 17.55 5.97 -2.89
CA PHE A 175 18.39 5.75 -1.71
C PHE A 175 18.91 7.06 -1.12
N ASN A 176 19.34 8.01 -1.95
CA ASN A 176 19.79 9.33 -1.52
C ASN A 176 18.66 10.14 -0.85
N LYS A 177 17.40 9.89 -1.20
CA LYS A 177 16.21 10.42 -0.49
C LYS A 177 15.88 9.68 0.81
N GLY A 178 16.64 8.66 1.20
CA GLY A 178 16.46 7.90 2.43
C GLY A 178 15.33 6.85 2.37
N TYR A 179 14.87 6.44 1.18
CA TYR A 179 13.86 5.39 1.08
C TYR A 179 14.44 4.01 1.42
N SER A 180 13.62 3.16 2.04
CA SER A 180 14.04 1.79 2.41
C SER A 180 14.25 0.90 1.19
N VAL A 181 15.11 -0.11 1.31
CA VAL A 181 15.39 -1.10 0.27
C VAL A 181 14.10 -1.73 -0.29
N ASN A 182 13.14 -2.07 0.59
CA ASN A 182 11.87 -2.66 0.17
C ASN A 182 10.98 -1.67 -0.59
N TYR A 183 11.03 -0.37 -0.27
CA TYR A 183 10.30 0.65 -1.03
C TYR A 183 10.93 0.82 -2.43
N VAL A 184 12.25 0.88 -2.49
CA VAL A 184 12.99 0.93 -3.77
C VAL A 184 12.67 -0.30 -4.63
N GLY A 185 12.74 -1.50 -4.05
CA GLY A 185 12.41 -2.74 -4.76
C GLY A 185 10.98 -2.76 -5.29
N LYS A 186 10.02 -2.21 -4.54
CA LYS A 186 8.63 -2.07 -4.97
C LYS A 186 8.48 -1.12 -6.16
N ASN A 187 9.22 -0.01 -6.17
CA ASN A 187 9.26 0.91 -7.31
C ASN A 187 9.83 0.23 -8.56
N ILE A 188 10.94 -0.50 -8.42
CA ILE A 188 11.55 -1.25 -9.53
C ILE A 188 10.58 -2.32 -10.06
N ALA A 189 9.87 -3.03 -9.20
CA ALA A 189 8.85 -4.00 -9.61
C ALA A 189 7.69 -3.33 -10.36
N ASN A 190 7.29 -2.11 -9.97
CA ASN A 190 6.29 -1.34 -10.67
C ASN A 190 6.79 -0.91 -12.07
N ILE A 191 8.03 -0.43 -12.20
CA ILE A 191 8.63 -0.11 -13.50
C ILE A 191 8.54 -1.34 -14.42
N LYS A 192 8.99 -2.51 -13.96
CA LYS A 192 8.91 -3.76 -14.74
C LYS A 192 7.48 -4.08 -15.17
N THR A 193 6.52 -3.96 -14.26
CA THR A 193 5.10 -4.22 -14.54
C THR A 193 4.57 -3.29 -15.63
N ILE A 194 4.85 -1.99 -15.52
CA ILE A 194 4.38 -0.98 -16.48
C ILE A 194 5.04 -1.18 -17.85
N CYS A 195 6.36 -1.37 -17.91
CA CYS A 195 7.05 -1.61 -19.19
C CYS A 195 6.60 -2.91 -19.85
N HIS A 196 6.33 -3.97 -19.07
CA HIS A 196 5.83 -5.22 -19.62
C HIS A 196 4.40 -5.09 -20.16
N ASP A 197 3.54 -4.33 -19.50
CA ASP A 197 2.19 -4.04 -19.98
C ASP A 197 2.23 -3.14 -21.23
N ALA A 198 3.11 -2.14 -21.25
CA ALA A 198 3.33 -1.26 -22.40
C ALA A 198 3.78 -2.06 -23.64
N PHE A 199 4.74 -2.99 -23.46
CA PHE A 199 5.18 -3.88 -24.53
C PHE A 199 4.04 -4.73 -25.10
N LYS A 200 3.13 -5.23 -24.25
CA LYS A 200 1.94 -5.99 -24.69
C LYS A 200 0.93 -5.14 -25.45
N ASN A 201 0.99 -3.84 -25.33
CA ASN A 201 0.12 -2.88 -26.02
C ASN A 201 0.89 -2.14 -27.15
N ASP A 202 1.90 -2.78 -27.74
CA ASP A 202 2.68 -2.32 -28.88
C ASP A 202 3.40 -0.98 -28.66
N ILE A 203 3.66 -0.60 -27.40
CA ILE A 203 4.51 0.54 -27.06
C ILE A 203 5.97 0.08 -27.00
N GLU A 204 6.83 0.83 -27.68
CA GLU A 204 8.26 0.55 -27.72
C GLU A 204 8.88 0.58 -26.30
N THR A 205 9.58 -0.48 -25.92
CA THR A 205 10.24 -0.63 -24.63
C THR A 205 11.71 -1.01 -24.78
N SER A 206 12.52 -0.66 -23.80
CA SER A 206 13.92 -1.11 -23.78
C SER A 206 14.00 -2.63 -23.62
N THR A 207 14.78 -3.30 -24.46
CA THR A 207 15.08 -4.74 -24.36
C THR A 207 15.79 -5.10 -23.06
N GLN A 208 16.45 -4.14 -22.42
CA GLN A 208 17.19 -4.33 -21.17
C GLN A 208 16.29 -4.47 -19.94
N ILE A 209 15.00 -4.08 -20.01
CA ILE A 209 14.09 -4.11 -18.87
C ILE A 209 13.92 -5.51 -18.27
N LYS A 210 14.02 -6.55 -19.10
CA LYS A 210 13.97 -7.96 -18.66
C LYS A 210 15.12 -8.34 -17.73
N ASN A 211 16.28 -7.70 -17.88
CA ASN A 211 17.50 -7.96 -17.10
C ASN A 211 17.53 -7.17 -15.76
N VAL A 212 16.58 -6.27 -15.54
CA VAL A 212 16.49 -5.51 -14.30
C VAL A 212 16.22 -6.46 -13.12
N LYS A 213 17.15 -6.48 -12.16
CA LYS A 213 17.02 -7.27 -10.94
C LYS A 213 16.27 -6.46 -9.88
N GLY A 214 15.33 -7.12 -9.19
CA GLY A 214 14.69 -6.54 -8.01
C GLY A 214 15.66 -6.44 -6.85
N VAL A 215 15.39 -5.52 -5.94
CA VAL A 215 16.09 -5.43 -4.65
C VAL A 215 15.11 -5.69 -3.52
N SER A 216 15.51 -6.47 -2.53
CA SER A 216 14.75 -6.72 -1.32
C SER A 216 15.70 -6.93 -0.17
N GLU A 217 15.25 -6.63 1.03
CA GLU A 217 15.99 -6.88 2.24
C GLU A 217 15.47 -8.16 2.88
N SER A 218 16.38 -9.08 3.21
CA SER A 218 16.07 -10.24 4.05
C SER A 218 15.76 -9.78 5.48
N ARG A 219 15.01 -10.58 6.20
CA ARG A 219 14.79 -10.42 7.64
C ARG A 219 15.42 -11.62 8.33
N GLU A 220 16.20 -11.34 9.35
CA GLU A 220 16.67 -12.37 10.24
C GLU A 220 15.56 -12.72 11.25
N PRO A 221 15.56 -13.95 11.80
CA PRO A 221 14.58 -14.35 12.83
C PRO A 221 14.55 -13.40 14.03
N GLU A 222 15.70 -12.85 14.42
CA GLU A 222 15.85 -11.89 15.51
C GLU A 222 15.18 -10.52 15.23
N ASP A 223 14.94 -10.19 13.96
CA ASP A 223 14.20 -8.99 13.57
C ASP A 223 12.67 -9.18 13.70
N ILE A 224 12.19 -10.38 14.04
CA ILE A 224 10.77 -10.71 14.16
C ILE A 224 10.30 -10.46 15.59
N ILE A 225 9.50 -9.41 15.73
CA ILE A 225 8.93 -9.02 17.02
C ILE A 225 7.65 -9.80 17.24
N PHE A 226 7.61 -10.60 18.31
CA PHE A 226 6.45 -11.36 18.78
C PHE A 226 6.36 -11.26 20.32
N LEU A 227 5.26 -11.66 20.91
CA LEU A 227 5.06 -11.76 22.35
C LEU A 227 5.19 -13.24 22.75
N SER A 228 6.11 -13.56 23.66
CA SER A 228 6.21 -14.89 24.24
C SER A 228 4.99 -15.23 25.11
N GLU A 229 4.83 -16.47 25.53
CA GLU A 229 3.76 -16.87 26.44
C GLU A 229 3.86 -16.12 27.78
N ASP A 230 5.07 -15.98 28.34
CA ASP A 230 5.30 -15.21 29.59
C ASP A 230 4.94 -13.73 29.43
N GLU A 231 5.25 -13.11 28.28
CA GLU A 231 4.86 -11.73 27.99
C GLU A 231 3.34 -11.59 27.82
N GLN A 232 2.66 -12.58 27.24
CA GLN A 232 1.20 -12.60 27.16
C GLN A 232 0.57 -12.74 28.54
N GLU A 233 1.15 -13.54 29.41
CA GLU A 233 0.69 -13.67 30.80
C GLU A 233 0.92 -12.36 31.58
N ALA A 234 2.06 -11.69 31.40
CA ALA A 234 2.30 -10.38 31.98
C ALA A 234 1.26 -9.34 31.48
N ILE A 235 0.90 -9.38 30.20
CA ILE A 235 -0.15 -8.53 29.62
C ILE A 235 -1.53 -8.85 30.24
N LYS A 236 -1.86 -10.12 30.42
CA LYS A 236 -3.11 -10.58 31.03
C LYS A 236 -3.28 -9.99 32.43
N ASN A 237 -2.19 -9.97 33.19
CA ASN A 237 -2.16 -9.56 34.60
C ASN A 237 -1.83 -8.06 34.82
N ALA A 238 -1.52 -7.30 33.77
CA ALA A 238 -1.19 -5.88 33.90
C ALA A 238 -2.37 -5.06 34.52
N PRO A 239 -2.09 -4.17 35.49
CA PRO A 239 -3.12 -3.38 36.17
C PRO A 239 -3.59 -2.22 35.30
N LEU A 240 -4.58 -2.47 34.44
CA LEU A 240 -5.14 -1.46 33.55
C LEU A 240 -6.40 -0.84 34.12
N ILE A 241 -6.46 0.49 34.15
CA ILE A 241 -7.61 1.26 34.68
C ILE A 241 -8.52 1.73 33.54
N ARG A 242 -7.93 2.15 32.40
CA ARG A 242 -8.69 2.71 31.28
C ARG A 242 -9.43 1.61 30.52
N GLU A 243 -10.77 1.76 30.41
CA GLU A 243 -11.63 0.81 29.69
C GLU A 243 -11.15 0.53 28.24
N ALA A 244 -10.67 1.57 27.54
CA ALA A 244 -10.13 1.42 26.20
C ALA A 244 -8.90 0.50 26.13
N LEU A 245 -8.04 0.50 27.16
CA LEU A 245 -6.88 -0.40 27.25
C LEU A 245 -7.34 -1.81 27.62
N ILE A 246 -8.30 -1.96 28.53
CA ILE A 246 -8.88 -3.27 28.90
C ILE A 246 -9.49 -3.93 27.66
N ASN A 247 -10.27 -3.18 26.88
CA ASN A 247 -10.84 -3.66 25.63
C ASN A 247 -9.75 -4.04 24.60
N ALA A 248 -8.74 -3.20 24.42
CA ALA A 248 -7.64 -3.48 23.49
C ALA A 248 -6.77 -4.67 23.93
N ARG A 249 -6.61 -4.90 25.25
CA ARG A 249 -5.97 -6.10 25.82
C ARG A 249 -6.69 -7.38 25.42
N LYS A 250 -8.03 -7.39 25.54
CA LYS A 250 -8.83 -8.55 25.10
C LYS A 250 -8.59 -8.85 23.61
N TRP A 251 -8.60 -7.82 22.74
CA TRP A 251 -8.26 -7.99 21.32
C TRP A 251 -6.83 -8.48 21.08
N LEU A 252 -5.84 -7.98 21.84
CA LEU A 252 -4.44 -8.37 21.71
C LEU A 252 -4.26 -9.85 22.05
N LEU A 253 -4.75 -10.29 23.21
CA LEU A 253 -4.65 -11.68 23.66
C LEU A 253 -5.41 -12.63 22.73
N LEU A 254 -6.67 -12.29 22.39
CA LEU A 254 -7.44 -13.07 21.41
C LEU A 254 -6.68 -13.18 20.07
N GLY A 255 -6.10 -12.08 19.60
CA GLY A 255 -5.32 -12.08 18.37
C GLY A 255 -4.08 -12.99 18.42
N CYS A 256 -3.41 -13.08 19.57
CA CYS A 256 -2.28 -14.00 19.80
C CYS A 256 -2.72 -15.47 19.81
N LEU A 257 -3.97 -15.76 20.21
CA LEU A 257 -4.52 -17.12 20.26
C LEU A 257 -5.11 -17.60 18.94
N ILE A 258 -5.59 -16.68 18.07
CA ILE A 258 -6.22 -17.07 16.79
C ILE A 258 -5.40 -16.73 15.54
N GLY A 259 -4.33 -15.95 15.67
CA GLY A 259 -3.35 -15.68 14.61
C GLY A 259 -3.85 -14.88 13.42
N GLN A 260 -4.94 -14.10 13.55
CA GLN A 260 -5.49 -13.34 12.44
C GLN A 260 -4.81 -11.98 12.26
N ARG A 261 -4.91 -11.40 11.05
CA ARG A 261 -4.40 -10.04 10.79
C ARG A 261 -5.25 -9.01 11.55
N GLY A 262 -4.64 -7.93 12.01
CA GLY A 262 -5.35 -6.91 12.78
C GLY A 262 -6.65 -6.42 12.12
N GLY A 263 -6.69 -6.28 10.79
CA GLY A 263 -7.92 -5.91 10.08
C GLY A 263 -9.01 -7.00 10.11
N ASP A 264 -8.62 -8.28 10.04
CA ASP A 264 -9.55 -9.40 10.14
C ASP A 264 -9.98 -9.61 11.60
N LEU A 265 -9.04 -9.51 12.55
CA LEU A 265 -9.27 -9.64 13.99
C LEU A 265 -10.32 -8.64 14.51
N LEU A 266 -10.08 -7.35 14.28
CA LEU A 266 -10.94 -6.26 14.81
C LEU A 266 -12.30 -6.15 14.12
N ASN A 267 -12.58 -6.97 13.12
CA ASN A 267 -13.88 -7.09 12.46
C ASN A 267 -14.64 -8.36 12.84
N ILE A 268 -14.14 -9.16 13.80
CA ILE A 268 -14.86 -10.29 14.37
C ILE A 268 -16.08 -9.79 15.13
N THR A 269 -17.19 -10.46 14.94
CA THR A 269 -18.48 -10.24 15.59
C THR A 269 -19.05 -11.57 16.06
N ASP A 270 -20.12 -11.55 16.86
CA ASP A 270 -20.81 -12.78 17.30
C ASP A 270 -21.22 -13.69 16.15
N LYS A 271 -21.49 -13.13 14.95
CA LYS A 271 -21.80 -13.91 13.73
C LYS A 271 -20.67 -14.81 13.28
N ASN A 272 -19.45 -14.54 13.69
CA ASN A 272 -18.27 -15.33 13.38
C ASN A 272 -18.07 -16.48 14.36
N ILE A 273 -18.71 -16.44 15.53
CA ILE A 273 -18.61 -17.48 16.56
C ILE A 273 -19.67 -18.54 16.24
N LYS A 274 -19.22 -19.77 16.05
CA LYS A 274 -20.07 -20.90 15.74
C LYS A 274 -19.77 -22.05 16.69
N GLU A 275 -20.77 -22.89 16.91
CA GLU A 275 -20.61 -24.15 17.63
C GLU A 275 -20.83 -25.31 16.63
N ILE A 276 -19.84 -26.19 16.51
CA ILE A 276 -19.89 -27.37 15.66
C ILE A 276 -19.46 -28.57 16.48
N ASN A 277 -20.35 -29.53 16.63
CA ASN A 277 -20.13 -30.76 17.42
C ASN A 277 -19.66 -30.46 18.88
N GLY A 278 -20.25 -29.45 19.52
CA GLY A 278 -19.89 -29.04 20.88
C GLY A 278 -18.57 -28.25 21.00
N ILE A 279 -17.93 -27.92 19.88
CA ILE A 279 -16.69 -27.13 19.87
C ILE A 279 -17.01 -25.73 19.37
N LYS A 280 -16.69 -24.70 20.16
CA LYS A 280 -16.77 -23.31 19.72
C LYS A 280 -15.61 -22.96 18.80
N ILE A 281 -15.91 -22.36 17.67
CA ILE A 281 -14.96 -21.96 16.65
C ILE A 281 -15.20 -20.50 16.23
N ILE A 282 -14.14 -19.83 15.75
CA ILE A 282 -14.27 -18.59 14.96
C ILE A 282 -14.14 -18.95 13.48
N GLU A 283 -15.21 -18.67 12.72
CA GLU A 283 -15.18 -18.79 11.25
C GLU A 283 -15.19 -17.42 10.62
N LEU A 284 -14.22 -17.14 9.76
CA LEU A 284 -14.11 -15.87 9.06
C LEU A 284 -13.50 -16.01 7.65
N LYS A 285 -13.91 -15.11 6.75
CA LYS A 285 -13.30 -14.96 5.42
C LYS A 285 -12.27 -13.85 5.48
N GLN A 286 -11.00 -14.19 5.31
CA GLN A 286 -9.91 -13.22 5.39
C GLN A 286 -9.98 -12.19 4.24
N GLN A 287 -9.93 -10.89 4.54
CA GLN A 287 -10.06 -9.80 3.56
C GLN A 287 -8.94 -9.84 2.49
N LYS A 288 -7.70 -10.04 2.90
CA LYS A 288 -6.55 -10.00 1.99
C LYS A 288 -6.45 -11.20 1.05
N THR A 289 -6.81 -12.39 1.52
CA THR A 289 -6.62 -13.65 0.79
C THR A 289 -7.92 -14.20 0.21
N GLY A 290 -9.08 -13.75 0.72
CA GLY A 290 -10.38 -14.30 0.41
C GLY A 290 -10.61 -15.72 0.96
N LYS A 291 -9.65 -16.29 1.72
CA LYS A 291 -9.70 -17.65 2.25
C LYS A 291 -10.63 -17.70 3.46
N LEU A 292 -11.53 -18.68 3.49
CA LEU A 292 -12.32 -19.05 4.65
C LEU A 292 -11.40 -19.82 5.62
N VAL A 293 -11.42 -19.45 6.89
CA VAL A 293 -10.70 -20.14 7.96
C VAL A 293 -11.64 -20.41 9.12
N ALA A 294 -11.53 -21.61 9.72
CA ALA A 294 -12.22 -22.02 10.92
C ALA A 294 -11.16 -22.32 12.01
N ILE A 295 -11.27 -21.67 13.14
CA ILE A 295 -10.26 -21.69 14.20
C ILE A 295 -10.95 -22.15 15.48
N PRO A 296 -10.61 -23.35 16.01
CA PRO A 296 -11.12 -23.77 17.31
C PRO A 296 -10.59 -22.86 18.41
N LEU A 297 -11.45 -22.58 19.38
CA LEU A 297 -11.12 -21.68 20.48
C LEU A 297 -10.44 -22.46 21.60
N LEU A 298 -9.25 -22.04 21.97
CA LEU A 298 -8.53 -22.49 23.16
C LEU A 298 -9.24 -21.96 24.41
N PRO A 299 -9.07 -22.56 25.60
CA PRO A 299 -9.71 -22.12 26.85
C PRO A 299 -9.59 -20.63 27.14
N ASP A 300 -8.39 -20.04 27.00
CA ASP A 300 -8.18 -18.61 27.20
C ASP A 300 -8.94 -17.74 26.19
N ALA A 301 -9.09 -18.20 24.95
CA ALA A 301 -9.87 -17.50 23.94
C ALA A 301 -11.38 -17.59 24.22
N LEU A 302 -11.83 -18.73 24.75
CA LEU A 302 -13.21 -18.92 25.22
C LEU A 302 -13.53 -17.99 26.39
N GLU A 303 -12.65 -17.89 27.40
CA GLU A 303 -12.79 -16.96 28.53
C GLU A 303 -13.00 -15.52 28.06
N ILE A 304 -12.19 -15.06 27.10
CA ILE A 304 -12.32 -13.70 26.53
C ILE A 304 -13.68 -13.51 25.87
N ILE A 305 -14.13 -14.48 25.08
CA ILE A 305 -15.41 -14.39 24.33
C ILE A 305 -16.61 -14.48 25.26
N GLU A 306 -16.57 -15.36 26.24
CA GLU A 306 -17.64 -15.55 27.23
C GLU A 306 -17.78 -14.37 28.19
N SER A 307 -16.66 -13.66 28.47
CA SER A 307 -16.71 -12.38 29.19
C SER A 307 -17.27 -11.22 28.37
N GLY A 308 -17.76 -11.49 27.17
CA GLY A 308 -18.26 -10.54 26.17
C GLY A 308 -17.18 -10.18 25.15
N LEU A 309 -17.56 -10.32 23.87
CA LEU A 309 -16.66 -9.95 22.75
C LEU A 309 -16.25 -8.47 22.90
N PRO A 310 -14.94 -8.14 22.75
CA PRO A 310 -14.51 -6.76 22.88
C PRO A 310 -15.15 -5.86 21.83
N TYR A 311 -15.50 -4.62 22.20
CA TYR A 311 -16.09 -3.68 21.25
C TYR A 311 -15.09 -3.26 20.18
N LYS A 312 -15.61 -2.92 19.01
CA LYS A 312 -14.82 -2.57 17.82
C LYS A 312 -14.01 -1.30 18.02
N ILE A 313 -12.73 -1.34 17.67
CA ILE A 313 -11.84 -0.18 17.67
C ILE A 313 -11.13 -0.05 16.31
N SER A 314 -10.63 1.14 15.99
CA SER A 314 -9.85 1.34 14.77
C SER A 314 -8.47 0.68 14.90
N ILE A 315 -7.91 0.26 13.77
CA ILE A 315 -6.55 -0.32 13.74
C ILE A 315 -5.48 0.68 14.24
N THR A 316 -5.73 1.99 14.09
CA THR A 316 -4.84 3.05 14.57
C THR A 316 -4.84 3.08 16.09
N HIS A 317 -6.01 3.20 16.72
CA HIS A 317 -6.14 3.18 18.17
C HIS A 317 -5.67 1.85 18.76
N PHE A 318 -5.95 0.72 18.09
CA PHE A 318 -5.41 -0.56 18.52
C PHE A 318 -3.88 -0.56 18.57
N ASN A 319 -3.21 -0.04 17.52
CA ASN A 319 -1.75 0.04 17.48
C ASN A 319 -1.16 1.01 18.54
N GLU A 320 -1.91 2.00 18.99
CA GLU A 320 -1.52 2.90 20.08
C GLU A 320 -1.69 2.19 21.44
N HIS A 321 -2.88 1.68 21.71
CA HIS A 321 -3.22 1.05 22.98
C HIS A 321 -2.38 -0.19 23.30
N ILE A 322 -2.07 -1.05 22.30
CA ILE A 322 -1.24 -2.23 22.57
C ILE A 322 0.19 -1.87 22.98
N LYS A 323 0.70 -0.69 22.62
CA LYS A 323 1.99 -0.21 23.13
C LYS A 323 1.91 0.21 24.58
N ASP A 324 0.86 0.98 24.91
CA ASP A 324 0.59 1.41 26.29
C ASP A 324 0.42 0.18 27.20
N ILE A 325 -0.37 -0.81 26.76
CA ILE A 325 -0.57 -2.08 27.48
C ILE A 325 0.75 -2.82 27.68
N CYS A 326 1.56 -2.95 26.65
CA CYS A 326 2.85 -3.64 26.75
C CYS A 326 3.85 -2.88 27.63
N GLN A 327 3.78 -1.56 27.66
CA GLN A 327 4.58 -0.74 28.57
C GLN A 327 4.16 -0.95 30.03
N GLU A 328 2.85 -0.91 30.34
CA GLU A 328 2.30 -1.20 31.66
C GLU A 328 2.60 -2.64 32.11
N ALA A 329 2.65 -3.59 31.19
CA ALA A 329 3.05 -4.98 31.45
C ALA A 329 4.57 -5.17 31.62
N GLY A 330 5.37 -4.11 31.58
CA GLY A 330 6.82 -4.18 31.78
C GLY A 330 7.61 -4.78 30.61
N ILE A 331 7.08 -4.79 29.38
CA ILE A 331 7.75 -5.38 28.20
C ILE A 331 8.77 -4.39 27.65
N ASN A 332 9.87 -4.21 28.37
CA ASN A 332 10.87 -3.17 28.14
C ASN A 332 12.17 -3.69 27.49
N THR A 333 12.28 -4.97 27.20
CA THR A 333 13.51 -5.59 26.67
C THR A 333 14.07 -4.78 25.50
N PRO A 334 15.36 -4.36 25.54
CA PRO A 334 16.00 -3.66 24.43
C PRO A 334 15.99 -4.52 23.16
N THR A 335 15.24 -4.08 22.17
CA THR A 335 15.00 -4.87 20.95
C THR A 335 15.40 -4.05 19.71
N LYS A 336 16.14 -4.67 18.79
CA LYS A 336 16.45 -4.08 17.49
C LYS A 336 15.18 -4.06 16.64
N GLY A 337 14.85 -2.90 16.10
CA GLY A 337 13.66 -2.79 15.27
C GLY A 337 13.69 -1.56 14.37
N ARG A 338 12.66 -1.42 13.56
CA ARG A 338 12.51 -0.30 12.63
C ARG A 338 11.37 0.59 13.10
N LYS A 339 11.69 1.85 13.33
CA LYS A 339 10.71 2.86 13.72
C LYS A 339 10.77 4.05 12.77
N LYS A 340 9.60 4.53 12.36
CA LYS A 340 9.46 5.79 11.65
C LYS A 340 9.28 6.88 12.69
N LEU A 341 10.24 7.80 12.79
CA LEU A 341 10.21 8.84 13.83
C LEU A 341 9.15 9.90 13.56
N LYS A 342 9.02 10.35 12.30
CA LYS A 342 8.03 11.36 11.89
C LYS A 342 7.43 11.00 10.53
N LYS A 343 6.22 11.52 10.27
CA LYS A 343 5.58 11.40 8.96
C LYS A 343 6.47 12.06 7.90
N GLY A 344 6.74 11.34 6.81
CA GLY A 344 7.61 11.83 5.72
C GLY A 344 9.10 11.50 5.88
N GLN A 345 9.56 11.11 7.08
CA GLN A 345 10.95 10.73 7.30
C GLN A 345 11.22 9.24 6.97
N PRO A 346 12.47 8.89 6.63
CA PRO A 346 12.86 7.50 6.43
C PRO A 346 12.72 6.69 7.73
N THR A 347 12.50 5.38 7.57
CA THR A 347 12.48 4.44 8.69
C THR A 347 13.92 4.15 9.11
N ILE A 348 14.23 4.28 10.39
CA ILE A 348 15.54 3.97 10.94
C ILE A 348 15.53 2.63 11.69
N LYS A 349 16.63 1.87 11.62
CA LYS A 349 16.88 0.69 12.46
C LYS A 349 17.55 1.17 13.75
N LYS A 350 16.93 0.92 14.91
CA LYS A 350 17.40 1.35 16.22
C LYS A 350 17.02 0.31 17.27
N THR A 351 17.81 0.22 18.34
CA THR A 351 17.44 -0.53 19.54
C THR A 351 16.51 0.35 20.38
N LEU A 352 15.32 -0.16 20.67
CA LEU A 352 14.25 0.49 21.41
C LEU A 352 13.65 -0.50 22.42
N PRO A 353 12.95 -0.02 23.46
CA PRO A 353 12.12 -0.90 24.29
C PRO A 353 11.14 -1.66 23.41
N LYS A 354 10.95 -2.97 23.66
CA LYS A 354 10.13 -3.86 22.80
C LYS A 354 8.72 -3.32 22.57
N TYR A 355 8.07 -2.74 23.60
CA TYR A 355 6.72 -2.18 23.48
C TYR A 355 6.59 -1.12 22.39
N GLU A 356 7.63 -0.33 22.14
CA GLU A 356 7.60 0.71 21.10
C GLU A 356 7.54 0.16 19.67
N LEU A 357 7.98 -1.09 19.49
CA LEU A 357 8.06 -1.77 18.21
C LEU A 357 6.82 -2.64 17.94
N ILE A 358 5.94 -2.79 18.92
CA ILE A 358 4.70 -3.57 18.83
C ILE A 358 3.73 -2.90 17.84
N SER A 359 3.08 -3.72 17.05
CA SER A 359 1.99 -3.35 16.15
C SER A 359 1.01 -4.50 16.02
N SER A 360 -0.17 -4.30 15.43
CA SER A 360 -1.19 -5.34 15.24
C SER A 360 -0.70 -6.63 14.55
N HIS A 361 0.41 -6.57 13.85
CA HIS A 361 1.06 -7.77 13.30
C HIS A 361 1.67 -8.69 14.35
N VAL A 362 1.89 -8.17 15.58
CA VAL A 362 2.42 -8.97 16.69
C VAL A 362 1.52 -10.15 17.00
N CYS A 363 0.19 -9.97 16.99
CA CYS A 363 -0.78 -11.05 17.25
C CYS A 363 -0.48 -12.28 16.39
N ARG A 364 -0.39 -12.07 15.08
CA ARG A 364 -0.16 -13.15 14.12
C ARG A 364 1.23 -13.76 14.23
N ARG A 365 2.24 -12.95 14.54
CA ARG A 365 3.62 -13.44 14.75
C ARG A 365 3.73 -14.24 16.04
N SER A 366 3.10 -13.80 17.12
CA SER A 366 3.06 -14.51 18.38
C SER A 366 2.37 -15.88 18.21
N PHE A 367 1.20 -15.91 17.58
CA PHE A 367 0.54 -17.16 17.23
C PHE A 367 1.45 -18.09 16.45
N ALA A 368 2.02 -17.59 15.34
CA ALA A 368 2.87 -18.41 14.49
C ALA A 368 4.10 -18.93 15.23
N THR A 369 4.78 -18.10 16.03
CA THR A 369 6.02 -18.46 16.72
C THR A 369 5.77 -19.38 17.91
N ASN A 370 4.76 -19.10 18.75
CA ASN A 370 4.51 -19.87 19.99
C ASN A 370 3.92 -21.25 19.69
N PHE A 371 3.14 -21.39 18.62
CA PHE A 371 2.57 -22.69 18.22
C PHE A 371 3.44 -23.48 17.22
N TYR A 372 4.51 -22.87 16.68
CA TYR A 372 5.42 -23.57 15.79
C TYR A 372 6.14 -24.71 16.53
N GLY A 373 6.06 -25.90 15.94
CA GLY A 373 6.59 -27.13 16.53
C GLY A 373 5.68 -27.82 17.55
N ARG A 374 4.61 -27.15 18.00
CA ARG A 374 3.54 -27.73 18.86
C ARG A 374 2.32 -28.16 18.04
N ILE A 375 2.03 -27.41 17.00
CA ILE A 375 0.98 -27.71 16.01
C ILE A 375 1.64 -27.99 14.66
N PRO A 376 1.19 -28.98 13.89
CA PRO A 376 1.74 -29.26 12.56
C PRO A 376 1.74 -28.01 11.67
N THR A 377 2.88 -27.74 11.02
CA THR A 377 3.06 -26.53 10.18
C THR A 377 1.97 -26.35 9.12
N PRO A 378 1.48 -27.39 8.41
CA PRO A 378 0.38 -27.23 7.45
C PRO A 378 -0.91 -26.70 8.09
N VAL A 379 -1.22 -27.07 9.33
CA VAL A 379 -2.39 -26.56 10.06
C VAL A 379 -2.22 -25.08 10.37
N LEU A 380 -1.04 -24.67 10.88
CA LEU A 380 -0.73 -23.26 11.13
C LEU A 380 -0.78 -22.41 9.84
N ILE A 381 -0.27 -22.95 8.74
CA ILE A 381 -0.34 -22.31 7.41
C ILE A 381 -1.80 -22.13 6.99
N ASN A 382 -2.66 -23.12 7.22
CA ASN A 382 -4.08 -23.05 6.89
C ASN A 382 -4.81 -21.96 7.70
N ILE A 383 -4.61 -21.92 9.02
CA ILE A 383 -5.21 -20.94 9.93
C ILE A 383 -4.70 -19.52 9.57
N THR A 384 -3.41 -19.39 9.38
CA THR A 384 -2.81 -18.10 9.04
C THR A 384 -2.95 -17.73 7.55
N ALA A 385 -3.42 -18.66 6.69
CA ALA A 385 -3.58 -18.50 5.24
C ALA A 385 -2.35 -17.89 4.55
N HIS A 386 -1.17 -18.46 4.82
CA HIS A 386 0.04 -18.19 4.04
C HIS A 386 0.00 -18.98 2.73
N GLY A 387 0.58 -18.39 1.67
CA GLY A 387 0.59 -19.01 0.34
C GLY A 387 1.61 -20.12 0.18
N SER A 388 2.60 -20.21 1.09
CA SER A 388 3.62 -21.24 1.10
C SER A 388 4.26 -21.34 2.49
N GLU A 389 4.88 -22.49 2.79
CA GLU A 389 5.64 -22.70 4.01
C GLU A 389 6.79 -21.70 4.14
N ARG A 390 7.54 -21.44 3.07
CA ARG A 390 8.58 -20.43 3.05
C ARG A 390 8.08 -19.05 3.49
N MET A 391 6.87 -18.66 3.06
CA MET A 391 6.27 -17.41 3.49
C MET A 391 5.85 -17.42 4.95
N PHE A 392 5.41 -18.59 5.45
CA PHE A 392 5.05 -18.76 6.86
C PHE A 392 6.29 -18.67 7.76
N LEU A 393 7.38 -19.34 7.40
CA LEU A 393 8.65 -19.33 8.16
C LEU A 393 9.21 -17.90 8.32
N ASN A 394 8.96 -16.98 7.39
CA ASN A 394 9.31 -15.57 7.54
C ASN A 394 8.54 -14.84 8.67
N TYR A 395 7.58 -15.50 9.31
CA TYR A 395 6.83 -14.99 10.47
C TYR A 395 7.27 -15.61 11.79
N ILE A 396 8.16 -16.60 11.76
CA ILE A 396 8.63 -17.33 12.93
C ILE A 396 9.84 -16.61 13.50
N GLY A 397 9.75 -16.17 14.75
CA GLY A 397 10.86 -15.53 15.49
C GLY A 397 11.75 -16.53 16.24
N LYS A 398 11.84 -17.79 15.76
CA LYS A 398 12.70 -18.80 16.37
C LYS A 398 14.08 -18.81 15.71
N THR A 399 15.09 -18.79 16.55
CA THR A 399 16.51 -18.83 16.18
C THR A 399 16.97 -20.27 15.94
N THR A 400 18.20 -20.42 15.46
CA THR A 400 18.84 -21.74 15.36
C THR A 400 18.94 -22.45 16.73
N TYR A 401 19.14 -21.69 17.81
CA TYR A 401 19.17 -22.24 19.16
C TYR A 401 17.80 -22.75 19.62
N ASP A 402 16.74 -22.04 19.35
CA ASP A 402 15.36 -22.48 19.65
C ASP A 402 15.06 -23.81 18.95
N ASN A 403 15.49 -23.96 17.70
CA ASN A 403 15.35 -25.21 16.95
C ASN A 403 16.18 -26.35 17.57
N ALA A 404 17.40 -26.07 18.09
CA ALA A 404 18.21 -27.05 18.77
C ALA A 404 17.54 -27.52 20.07
N TYR A 405 16.99 -26.61 20.88
CA TYR A 405 16.22 -26.97 22.08
C TYR A 405 15.00 -27.83 21.75
N GLN A 406 14.28 -27.49 20.72
CA GLN A 406 13.13 -28.26 20.25
C GLN A 406 13.56 -29.68 19.80
N MET A 407 14.73 -29.82 19.18
CA MET A 407 15.28 -31.11 18.78
C MET A 407 15.63 -31.98 20.00
N LEU A 408 16.18 -31.35 21.06
CA LEU A 408 16.43 -32.07 22.33
C LEU A 408 15.15 -32.61 22.97
N GLU A 409 14.06 -31.82 22.91
CA GLU A 409 12.73 -32.25 23.38
C GLU A 409 12.22 -33.48 22.60
N TYR A 410 12.38 -33.49 21.27
CA TYR A 410 12.04 -34.66 20.47
C TYR A 410 12.94 -35.87 20.79
N PHE A 411 14.23 -35.67 20.96
CA PHE A 411 15.14 -36.77 21.36
C PHE A 411 14.77 -37.37 22.69
N SER A 412 14.36 -36.58 23.68
CA SER A 412 13.89 -37.10 24.97
C SER A 412 12.64 -37.97 24.86
N LYS A 413 11.77 -37.68 23.87
CA LYS A 413 10.59 -38.50 23.58
C LYS A 413 10.92 -39.77 22.80
N LEU A 414 12.03 -39.79 22.05
CA LEU A 414 12.51 -40.93 21.26
C LEU A 414 13.43 -41.85 22.09
N ALA A 415 14.00 -41.35 23.21
CA ALA A 415 14.80 -42.16 24.09
C ALA A 415 13.97 -43.34 24.61
N PRO A 416 14.50 -44.60 24.56
CA PRO A 416 13.76 -45.75 25.08
C PRO A 416 13.47 -45.51 26.57
N LYS A 417 12.21 -45.68 26.97
CA LYS A 417 11.85 -45.70 28.41
C LYS A 417 12.70 -46.73 29.09
N VAL A 418 13.66 -46.31 29.89
CA VAL A 418 14.46 -47.22 30.74
C VAL A 418 13.44 -47.99 31.57
N LYS A 419 13.27 -49.29 31.26
CA LYS A 419 12.51 -50.18 32.15
C LYS A 419 13.25 -50.18 33.46
N THR A 420 12.66 -49.56 34.47
CA THR A 420 13.13 -49.76 35.86
C THR A 420 13.19 -51.25 36.09
N PRO A 421 14.36 -51.82 36.47
CA PRO A 421 14.41 -53.23 36.82
C PRO A 421 13.40 -53.47 37.92
N PRO A 422 12.67 -54.61 37.88
CA PRO A 422 11.72 -54.93 38.94
C PRO A 422 12.49 -54.86 40.28
N ALA A 423 11.89 -54.18 41.25
CA ALA A 423 12.42 -54.10 42.60
C ALA A 423 12.65 -55.55 43.08
N MET A 424 13.90 -55.88 43.46
CA MET A 424 14.20 -57.19 44.08
C MET A 424 13.42 -57.20 45.40
N GLU A 425 12.40 -58.06 45.51
CA GLU A 425 11.79 -58.44 46.75
C GLU A 425 12.83 -59.27 47.52
N VAL A 426 13.31 -58.71 48.59
CA VAL A 426 14.15 -59.45 49.57
C VAL A 426 13.22 -60.44 50.31
N LEU A 427 13.16 -61.67 49.86
CA LEU A 427 12.50 -62.72 50.60
C LEU A 427 13.22 -62.86 51.95
N ARG A 428 12.61 -62.31 52.99
CA ARG A 428 13.02 -62.57 54.35
C ARG A 428 12.70 -64.04 54.63
N ASN A 429 13.79 -64.89 54.69
CA ASN A 429 13.70 -66.23 55.17
C ASN A 429 13.31 -66.18 56.67
N THR A 430 12.08 -66.50 56.99
CA THR A 430 11.67 -66.85 58.34
C THR A 430 12.02 -68.32 58.53
N GLY A 431 13.25 -68.57 58.92
CA GLY A 431 13.66 -69.90 59.41
C GLY A 431 13.27 -70.06 60.85
N ASN A 432 12.58 -71.16 61.17
CA ASN A 432 12.48 -71.75 62.48
C ASN A 432 13.84 -72.29 62.95
#